data_1edf56ce2eee3e31bb0d02b74cba7a1a
#
_entry.id   1edf56ce2eee3e31bb0d02b74cba7a1a
#
_cell.length_a   1.000
_cell.length_b   1.000
_cell.length_c   1.000
_cell.angle_alpha   90.00
_cell.angle_beta   90.00
_cell.angle_gamma   90.00
#
_symmetry.space_group_name_H-M   'P 1'
#
loop_
_entity.id
_entity.type
_entity.pdbx_description
1 polymer ?
#
loop_
_entity_poly.entity_id
_entity_poly.type
_entity_poly.pdbx_seq_one_letter_code
_entity_poly.pdbx_strand_id
1 'polypeptide(L)'
;IEVVKKLWAKRKFILKVTVVCACLGVLVALFSAKVFTASCTIVPQTGEKTTGGSLSGLAAIAGINIGSLGAGDVLSPKIYPKILASVPFQKEIMQTAIKFEEYDQPVKLLDYYTADEYAQFSLGGTILKYTIGLPGVIIGAIRGEEPEPQYGEGAVATLESLSKDEAECIKTLKDKINMNLNDKDGYITLSVDMPEPLAAAQLAAKVQELLQRYVTDFKIQKVKANLEFVEGRYEEAKKEYEKKQEELAIFNDANRNLVSNVAKTTQERLNNEYTLLFGVYSEL
;
A
#
# COMPACT_ATOMS: atom_id res chain seq x y z
N ILE A 1 -15.56 -57.12 21.17
CA ILE A 1 -15.89 -57.38 22.59
C ILE A 1 -14.60 -57.36 23.43
N GLU A 2 -13.47 -57.92 22.98
CA GLU A 2 -12.22 -57.95 23.77
C GLU A 2 -11.61 -56.53 24.02
N VAL A 3 -11.67 -55.60 23.04
CA VAL A 3 -11.17 -54.26 23.15
C VAL A 3 -11.90 -53.49 24.25
N VAL A 4 -13.24 -53.67 24.34
CA VAL A 4 -14.10 -53.05 25.37
C VAL A 4 -13.75 -53.54 26.75
N LYS A 5 -13.49 -54.87 26.91
CA LYS A 5 -13.08 -55.44 28.18
C LYS A 5 -11.71 -54.94 28.65
N LYS A 6 -10.75 -54.77 27.73
CA LYS A 6 -9.43 -54.18 28.03
C LYS A 6 -9.53 -52.70 28.42
N LEU A 7 -10.38 -51.92 27.75
CA LEU A 7 -10.66 -50.53 28.11
C LEU A 7 -11.30 -50.44 29.51
N TRP A 8 -12.28 -51.30 29.82
CA TRP A 8 -12.91 -51.34 31.10
C TRP A 8 -11.99 -51.72 32.26
N ALA A 9 -11.05 -52.63 32.01
CA ALA A 9 -10.00 -53.03 33.00
C ALA A 9 -9.06 -51.85 33.33
N LYS A 10 -8.78 -50.96 32.38
CA LYS A 10 -7.90 -49.79 32.58
C LYS A 10 -8.66 -48.47 32.80
N ARG A 11 -9.97 -48.50 33.10
CA ARG A 11 -10.82 -47.30 33.29
C ARG A 11 -10.24 -46.28 34.28
N LYS A 12 -9.60 -46.71 35.39
CA LYS A 12 -8.98 -45.78 36.33
C LYS A 12 -7.78 -45.05 35.77
N PHE A 13 -7.01 -45.66 34.88
CA PHE A 13 -5.85 -45.06 34.22
C PHE A 13 -6.35 -44.02 33.15
N ILE A 14 -7.33 -44.42 32.36
CA ILE A 14 -7.96 -43.54 31.37
C ILE A 14 -8.54 -42.30 32.06
N LEU A 15 -9.29 -42.51 33.14
CA LEU A 15 -9.87 -41.41 33.90
C LEU A 15 -8.80 -40.44 34.44
N LYS A 16 -7.69 -40.96 35.00
CA LYS A 16 -6.58 -40.12 35.48
C LYS A 16 -5.96 -39.27 34.33
N VAL A 17 -5.70 -39.89 33.19
CA VAL A 17 -5.14 -39.17 32.01
C VAL A 17 -6.11 -38.11 31.53
N THR A 18 -7.43 -38.44 31.43
CA THR A 18 -8.45 -37.47 31.00
C THR A 18 -8.55 -36.29 31.95
N VAL A 19 -8.50 -36.52 33.27
CA VAL A 19 -8.53 -35.45 34.29
C VAL A 19 -7.29 -34.56 34.17
N VAL A 20 -6.11 -35.13 33.99
CA VAL A 20 -4.86 -34.36 33.82
C VAL A 20 -4.94 -33.51 32.55
N CYS A 21 -5.39 -34.08 31.42
CA CYS A 21 -5.54 -33.33 30.18
C CYS A 21 -6.61 -32.23 30.31
N ALA A 22 -7.72 -32.51 31.01
CA ALA A 22 -8.75 -31.50 31.27
C ALA A 22 -8.23 -30.35 32.14
N CYS A 23 -7.48 -30.65 33.22
CA CYS A 23 -6.84 -29.62 34.05
C CYS A 23 -5.85 -28.77 33.26
N LEU A 24 -5.02 -29.40 32.43
CA LEU A 24 -4.10 -28.68 31.53
C LEU A 24 -4.86 -27.79 30.52
N GLY A 25 -5.93 -28.30 29.94
CA GLY A 25 -6.79 -27.52 29.04
C GLY A 25 -7.41 -26.31 29.70
N VAL A 26 -7.91 -26.45 30.93
CA VAL A 26 -8.47 -25.33 31.72
C VAL A 26 -7.38 -24.30 32.06
N LEU A 27 -6.18 -24.76 32.45
CA LEU A 27 -5.07 -23.85 32.70
C LEU A 27 -4.70 -23.06 31.45
N VAL A 28 -4.56 -23.70 30.29
CA VAL A 28 -4.28 -23.02 29.03
C VAL A 28 -5.38 -22.02 28.66
N ALA A 29 -6.64 -22.40 28.85
CA ALA A 29 -7.78 -21.52 28.56
C ALA A 29 -7.83 -20.28 29.47
N LEU A 30 -7.52 -20.43 30.76
CA LEU A 30 -7.50 -19.31 31.71
C LEU A 30 -6.35 -18.33 31.48
N PHE A 31 -5.22 -18.81 31.01
CA PHE A 31 -4.02 -18.01 30.73
C PHE A 31 -3.85 -17.65 29.25
N SER A 32 -4.84 -17.94 28.41
CA SER A 32 -4.81 -17.51 27.01
C SER A 32 -5.01 -15.99 26.92
N ALA A 33 -4.15 -15.33 26.19
CA ALA A 33 -4.25 -13.88 25.98
C ALA A 33 -5.56 -13.55 25.26
N LYS A 34 -6.27 -12.54 25.75
CA LYS A 34 -7.46 -12.01 25.07
C LYS A 34 -7.02 -11.21 23.85
N VAL A 35 -7.74 -11.34 22.76
CA VAL A 35 -7.52 -10.57 21.54
C VAL A 35 -8.82 -9.87 21.18
N PHE A 36 -8.74 -8.57 20.96
CA PHE A 36 -9.86 -7.73 20.53
C PHE A 36 -9.56 -7.24 19.12
N THR A 37 -10.51 -7.48 18.22
CA THR A 37 -10.41 -7.06 16.82
C THR A 37 -11.25 -5.82 16.60
N ALA A 38 -10.61 -4.71 16.20
CA ALA A 38 -11.31 -3.55 15.67
C ALA A 38 -11.28 -3.60 14.15
N SER A 39 -12.40 -3.34 13.49
CA SER A 39 -12.47 -3.33 12.03
C SER A 39 -13.11 -2.05 11.51
N CYS A 40 -12.60 -1.56 10.38
CA CYS A 40 -13.22 -0.47 9.63
C CYS A 40 -13.34 -0.86 8.14
N THR A 41 -14.37 -0.31 7.49
CA THR A 41 -14.62 -0.53 6.07
C THR A 41 -14.25 0.71 5.29
N ILE A 42 -13.42 0.55 4.27
CA ILE A 42 -12.95 1.60 3.38
C ILE A 42 -13.55 1.35 2.01
N VAL A 43 -14.26 2.34 1.47
CA VAL A 43 -14.78 2.28 0.11
C VAL A 43 -13.85 3.11 -0.78
N PRO A 44 -13.02 2.48 -1.62
CA PRO A 44 -12.17 3.20 -2.55
C PRO A 44 -13.03 3.85 -3.63
N GLN A 45 -12.71 5.09 -4.00
CA GLN A 45 -13.35 5.72 -5.15
C GLN A 45 -12.85 5.03 -6.41
N THR A 46 -13.72 4.32 -7.09
CA THR A 46 -13.47 3.79 -8.42
C THR A 46 -13.88 4.85 -9.43
N GLY A 47 -12.92 5.38 -10.22
CA GLY A 47 -13.25 6.30 -11.32
C GLY A 47 -14.04 5.55 -12.39
N GLU A 48 -15.19 6.10 -12.80
CA GLU A 48 -15.87 5.63 -13.99
C GLU A 48 -14.94 5.83 -15.20
N LYS A 49 -14.83 4.79 -16.03
CA LYS A 49 -14.19 4.91 -17.34
C LYS A 49 -15.09 5.81 -18.18
N THR A 50 -14.81 7.11 -18.21
CA THR A 50 -15.38 7.97 -19.24
C THR A 50 -14.89 7.46 -20.58
N THR A 51 -15.79 6.88 -21.33
CA THR A 51 -15.54 6.51 -22.73
C THR A 51 -15.31 7.82 -23.47
N GLY A 52 -14.04 8.17 -23.68
CA GLY A 52 -13.65 9.38 -24.41
C GLY A 52 -14.34 9.37 -25.77
N GLY A 53 -15.12 10.41 -26.04
CA GLY A 53 -15.72 10.67 -27.33
C GLY A 53 -14.66 10.84 -28.44
N SER A 54 -15.09 11.30 -29.60
CA SER A 54 -14.29 11.50 -30.84
C SER A 54 -12.97 12.30 -30.69
N LEU A 55 -12.80 13.00 -29.57
CA LEU A 55 -11.63 13.77 -29.15
C LEU A 55 -10.37 12.90 -28.85
N SER A 56 -10.58 11.65 -28.42
CA SER A 56 -9.45 10.73 -28.12
C SER A 56 -8.61 10.33 -29.34
N GLY A 57 -9.19 10.48 -30.55
CA GLY A 57 -8.49 10.14 -31.79
C GLY A 57 -7.41 11.14 -32.19
N LEU A 58 -7.67 12.44 -32.04
CA LEU A 58 -6.70 13.49 -32.39
C LEU A 58 -5.58 13.59 -31.35
N ALA A 59 -5.90 13.44 -30.07
CA ALA A 59 -4.90 13.39 -29.02
C ALA A 59 -3.97 12.16 -29.15
N ALA A 60 -4.47 11.02 -29.64
CA ALA A 60 -3.67 9.84 -29.93
C ALA A 60 -2.66 10.10 -31.07
N ILE A 61 -2.98 10.93 -32.05
CA ILE A 61 -2.07 11.36 -33.12
C ILE A 61 -0.93 12.21 -32.54
N ALA A 62 -1.23 13.04 -31.53
CA ALA A 62 -0.23 13.81 -30.79
C ALA A 62 0.58 12.96 -29.78
N GLY A 63 0.35 11.64 -29.72
CA GLY A 63 0.99 10.77 -28.77
C GLY A 63 0.46 10.88 -27.33
N ILE A 64 -0.67 11.55 -27.14
CA ILE A 64 -1.30 11.78 -25.84
C ILE A 64 -2.50 10.85 -25.71
N ASN A 65 -2.42 9.93 -24.78
CA ASN A 65 -3.55 9.06 -24.46
C ASN A 65 -4.46 9.75 -23.42
N ILE A 66 -5.32 10.66 -23.88
CA ILE A 66 -6.28 11.37 -23.00
C ILE A 66 -7.20 10.37 -22.30
N GLY A 67 -7.48 9.22 -22.87
CA GLY A 67 -8.24 8.15 -22.22
C GLY A 67 -7.58 7.62 -20.95
N SER A 68 -6.26 7.71 -20.84
CA SER A 68 -5.52 7.35 -19.62
C SER A 68 -5.35 8.52 -18.65
N LEU A 69 -5.43 9.77 -19.12
CA LEU A 69 -5.30 10.98 -18.32
C LEU A 69 -6.64 11.37 -17.64
N GLY A 70 -7.76 11.14 -18.32
CA GLY A 70 -9.10 11.51 -17.83
C GLY A 70 -9.89 10.38 -17.17
N ALA A 71 -9.61 9.12 -17.53
CA ALA A 71 -10.22 7.96 -16.86
C ALA A 71 -9.50 7.72 -15.53
N GLY A 72 -9.85 8.55 -14.55
CA GLY A 72 -9.52 8.40 -13.15
C GLY A 72 -8.36 7.44 -12.89
N ASP A 73 -7.18 7.97 -12.74
CA ASP A 73 -6.02 7.26 -12.24
C ASP A 73 -6.27 6.86 -10.77
N VAL A 74 -7.33 6.09 -10.60
CA VAL A 74 -7.73 5.56 -9.31
C VAL A 74 -6.78 4.44 -9.01
N LEU A 75 -6.01 4.65 -7.96
CA LEU A 75 -5.15 3.61 -7.42
C LEU A 75 -5.98 2.33 -7.23
N SER A 76 -5.63 1.26 -7.94
CA SER A 76 -6.36 0.01 -7.84
C SER A 76 -6.45 -0.42 -6.37
N PRO A 77 -7.62 -0.78 -5.85
CA PRO A 77 -7.78 -1.26 -4.47
C PRO A 77 -6.83 -2.42 -4.12
N LYS A 78 -6.40 -3.20 -5.12
CA LYS A 78 -5.41 -4.29 -4.97
C LYS A 78 -4.01 -3.83 -4.55
N ILE A 79 -3.71 -2.53 -4.65
CA ILE A 79 -2.42 -1.97 -4.22
C ILE A 79 -2.42 -1.60 -2.74
N TYR A 80 -3.57 -1.38 -2.11
CA TYR A 80 -3.68 -0.97 -0.71
C TYR A 80 -2.97 -1.92 0.27
N PRO A 81 -3.11 -3.27 0.15
CA PRO A 81 -2.34 -4.19 0.99
C PRO A 81 -0.82 -4.07 0.78
N LYS A 82 -0.36 -3.68 -0.43
CA LYS A 82 1.07 -3.46 -0.69
C LYS A 82 1.58 -2.17 -0.05
N ILE A 83 0.75 -1.12 -0.02
CA ILE A 83 1.06 0.12 0.71
C ILE A 83 1.21 -0.19 2.20
N LEU A 84 0.24 -0.91 2.77
CA LEU A 84 0.27 -1.33 4.17
C LEU A 84 1.55 -2.13 4.50
N ALA A 85 2.00 -3.01 3.58
CA ALA A 85 3.18 -3.83 3.76
C ALA A 85 4.51 -3.10 3.49
N SER A 86 4.48 -1.85 3.01
CA SER A 86 5.69 -1.09 2.69
C SER A 86 6.44 -0.66 3.95
N VAL A 87 7.77 -0.64 3.88
CA VAL A 87 8.64 -0.29 5.01
C VAL A 87 8.36 1.12 5.55
N PRO A 88 8.24 2.19 4.72
CA PRO A 88 7.94 3.53 5.22
C PRO A 88 6.63 3.59 6.01
N PHE A 89 5.58 2.93 5.50
CA PHE A 89 4.28 2.87 6.16
C PHE A 89 4.37 2.16 7.51
N GLN A 90 5.07 1.03 7.57
CA GLN A 90 5.25 0.25 8.80
C GLN A 90 6.07 1.03 9.83
N LYS A 91 7.13 1.73 9.42
CA LYS A 91 7.92 2.59 10.31
C LYS A 91 7.07 3.69 10.95
N GLU A 92 6.17 4.30 10.19
CA GLU A 92 5.30 5.34 10.70
C GLU A 92 4.26 4.79 11.69
N ILE A 93 3.72 3.59 11.43
CA ILE A 93 2.84 2.89 12.38
C ILE A 93 3.59 2.58 13.68
N MET A 94 4.81 2.07 13.61
CA MET A 94 5.62 1.73 14.80
C MET A 94 5.88 2.93 15.71
N GLN A 95 6.01 4.12 15.12
CA GLN A 95 6.20 5.37 15.89
C GLN A 95 4.91 5.93 16.47
N THR A 96 3.75 5.35 16.12
CA THR A 96 2.47 5.80 16.64
C THR A 96 2.36 5.47 18.14
N ALA A 97 2.07 6.49 18.94
CA ALA A 97 1.79 6.33 20.35
C ALA A 97 0.31 5.96 20.55
N ILE A 98 0.07 4.87 21.25
CA ILE A 98 -1.25 4.33 21.57
C ILE A 98 -1.44 4.33 23.07
N LYS A 99 -2.64 4.70 23.53
CA LYS A 99 -2.99 4.66 24.94
C LYS A 99 -3.57 3.28 25.26
N PHE A 100 -2.92 2.60 26.18
CA PHE A 100 -3.39 1.35 26.79
C PHE A 100 -4.05 1.67 28.14
N GLU A 101 -4.98 0.83 28.57
CA GLU A 101 -5.63 0.98 29.89
C GLU A 101 -4.65 0.71 31.05
N GLU A 102 -3.65 -0.14 30.79
CA GLU A 102 -2.64 -0.53 31.77
C GLU A 102 -1.59 0.56 32.04
N TYR A 103 -1.40 1.52 31.12
CA TYR A 103 -0.37 2.56 31.21
C TYR A 103 -0.97 3.96 31.27
N ASP A 104 -0.45 4.81 32.14
CA ASP A 104 -0.91 6.19 32.30
C ASP A 104 -0.60 7.07 31.08
N GLN A 105 0.49 6.77 30.36
CA GLN A 105 0.93 7.52 29.20
C GLN A 105 0.80 6.71 27.92
N PRO A 106 0.57 7.37 26.77
CA PRO A 106 0.61 6.69 25.48
C PRO A 106 2.00 6.11 25.20
N VAL A 107 2.04 4.84 24.79
CA VAL A 107 3.28 4.10 24.51
C VAL A 107 3.42 3.95 22.99
N LYS A 108 4.61 4.13 22.43
CA LYS A 108 4.87 3.85 21.03
C LYS A 108 4.77 2.35 20.77
N LEU A 109 4.21 1.97 19.62
CA LEU A 109 4.08 0.57 19.26
C LEU A 109 5.42 -0.16 19.18
N LEU A 110 6.47 0.51 18.74
CA LEU A 110 7.82 -0.06 18.74
C LEU A 110 8.23 -0.46 20.17
N ASP A 111 8.15 0.47 21.10
CA ASP A 111 8.52 0.24 22.51
C ASP A 111 7.64 -0.84 23.15
N TYR A 112 6.34 -0.83 22.84
CA TYR A 112 5.39 -1.82 23.34
C TYR A 112 5.73 -3.27 22.92
N TYR A 113 6.27 -3.48 21.72
CA TYR A 113 6.62 -4.81 21.23
C TYR A 113 8.07 -5.22 21.46
N THR A 114 8.97 -4.28 21.74
CA THR A 114 10.42 -4.56 21.85
C THR A 114 10.99 -4.35 23.24
N ALA A 115 10.42 -3.45 24.06
CA ALA A 115 10.92 -3.18 25.40
C ALA A 115 10.43 -4.23 26.41
N ASP A 116 11.34 -4.75 27.20
CA ASP A 116 11.06 -5.76 28.24
C ASP A 116 10.04 -5.26 29.30
N GLU A 117 9.95 -3.94 29.49
CA GLU A 117 9.01 -3.30 30.41
C GLU A 117 7.54 -3.55 30.05
N TYR A 118 7.23 -3.69 28.74
CA TYR A 118 5.90 -3.91 28.22
C TYR A 118 5.63 -5.37 27.83
N ALA A 119 6.57 -6.27 28.12
CA ALA A 119 6.46 -7.68 27.78
C ALA A 119 5.28 -8.33 28.49
N GLN A 120 4.18 -8.58 27.79
CA GLN A 120 3.03 -9.28 28.36
C GLN A 120 3.38 -10.75 28.60
N PHE A 121 3.20 -11.19 29.84
CA PHE A 121 3.39 -12.57 30.23
C PHE A 121 2.30 -13.45 29.63
N SER A 122 2.59 -14.10 28.51
CA SER A 122 1.72 -15.10 27.90
C SER A 122 2.28 -16.49 28.16
N LEU A 123 1.60 -17.29 29.00
CA LEU A 123 1.96 -18.68 29.24
C LEU A 123 2.02 -19.49 27.94
N GLY A 124 1.08 -19.25 27.02
CA GLY A 124 1.06 -19.91 25.70
C GLY A 124 2.29 -19.57 24.85
N GLY A 125 2.66 -18.29 24.78
CA GLY A 125 3.87 -17.84 24.08
C GLY A 125 5.14 -18.36 24.75
N THR A 126 5.20 -18.33 26.08
CA THR A 126 6.35 -18.85 26.85
C THR A 126 6.50 -20.36 26.67
N ILE A 127 5.44 -21.13 26.76
CA ILE A 127 5.47 -22.58 26.53
C ILE A 127 5.92 -22.88 25.08
N LEU A 128 5.38 -22.17 24.07
CA LEU A 128 5.75 -22.35 22.67
C LEU A 128 7.24 -22.00 22.44
N LYS A 129 7.73 -20.91 23.04
CA LYS A 129 9.13 -20.49 22.97
C LYS A 129 10.08 -21.54 23.59
N TYR A 130 9.70 -22.13 24.73
CA TYR A 130 10.54 -23.07 25.45
C TYR A 130 10.32 -24.55 25.09
N THR A 131 9.25 -24.92 24.38
CA THR A 131 9.02 -26.30 23.94
C THR A 131 9.42 -26.52 22.47
N ILE A 132 8.89 -25.69 21.56
CA ILE A 132 9.13 -25.81 20.12
C ILE A 132 10.26 -24.88 19.67
N GLY A 133 10.41 -23.71 20.30
CA GLY A 133 11.43 -22.71 20.00
C GLY A 133 12.79 -22.94 20.69
N LEU A 134 12.90 -23.93 21.58
CA LEU A 134 14.13 -24.23 22.34
C LEU A 134 15.39 -24.35 21.44
N PRO A 135 15.35 -25.04 20.29
CA PRO A 135 16.52 -25.07 19.41
C PRO A 135 16.92 -23.66 18.90
N GLY A 136 15.97 -22.82 18.61
CA GLY A 136 16.21 -21.44 18.15
C GLY A 136 16.81 -20.55 19.24
N VAL A 137 16.29 -20.66 20.48
CA VAL A 137 16.79 -19.91 21.64
C VAL A 137 18.22 -20.30 21.98
N ILE A 138 18.54 -21.61 21.95
CA ILE A 138 19.90 -22.12 22.22
C ILE A 138 20.85 -21.66 21.11
N ILE A 139 20.45 -21.71 19.84
CA ILE A 139 21.29 -21.28 18.73
C ILE A 139 21.53 -19.76 18.81
N GLY A 140 20.52 -18.97 19.17
CA GLY A 140 20.65 -17.53 19.40
C GLY A 140 21.59 -17.18 20.54
N ALA A 141 21.53 -17.92 21.67
CA ALA A 141 22.41 -17.73 22.80
C ALA A 141 23.88 -18.14 22.52
N ILE A 142 24.09 -19.12 21.62
CA ILE A 142 25.43 -19.59 21.23
C ILE A 142 26.05 -18.67 20.16
N ARG A 143 25.24 -18.11 19.24
CA ARG A 143 25.71 -17.22 18.17
C ARG A 143 26.14 -15.83 18.66
N GLY A 144 25.67 -15.41 19.84
CA GLY A 144 25.82 -14.04 20.27
C GLY A 144 25.00 -13.06 19.39
N GLU A 145 24.89 -11.83 19.80
CA GLU A 145 24.32 -10.77 18.98
C GLU A 145 25.21 -10.58 17.75
N GLU A 146 24.66 -10.84 16.55
CA GLU A 146 25.34 -10.47 15.32
C GLU A 146 25.49 -8.94 15.32
N PRO A 147 26.74 -8.41 15.11
CA PRO A 147 26.92 -6.97 15.06
C PRO A 147 26.03 -6.40 13.95
N GLU A 148 25.33 -5.30 14.24
CA GLU A 148 24.58 -4.58 13.23
C GLU A 148 25.51 -4.28 12.05
N PRO A 149 25.08 -4.55 10.80
CA PRO A 149 25.89 -4.25 9.63
C PRO A 149 26.11 -2.74 9.58
N GLN A 150 27.32 -2.30 9.95
CA GLN A 150 27.76 -0.92 9.76
C GLN A 150 28.00 -0.71 8.29
N TYR A 151 27.01 -0.20 7.60
CA TYR A 151 27.19 0.33 6.24
C TYR A 151 27.99 1.62 6.36
N GLY A 152 29.21 1.62 5.78
CA GLY A 152 30.12 2.77 5.81
C GLY A 152 29.44 4.05 5.30
N GLU A 153 29.82 5.19 5.83
CA GLU A 153 29.29 6.55 5.60
C GLU A 153 29.24 7.03 4.12
N GLY A 154 29.45 6.19 3.15
CA GLY A 154 29.44 6.52 1.73
C GLY A 154 28.49 5.71 0.86
N ALA A 155 27.84 4.66 1.38
CA ALA A 155 26.99 3.80 0.61
C ALA A 155 25.51 4.12 0.90
N VAL A 156 24.93 4.92 0.03
CA VAL A 156 23.49 4.97 -0.25
C VAL A 156 22.62 5.60 0.84
N ALA A 157 22.57 6.91 0.85
CA ALA A 157 21.58 7.72 1.59
C ALA A 157 20.09 7.44 1.21
N THR A 158 19.82 6.39 0.43
CA THR A 158 18.50 6.02 -0.09
C THR A 158 18.01 4.64 0.37
N LEU A 159 18.84 3.84 1.05
CA LEU A 159 18.41 2.55 1.58
C LEU A 159 18.08 2.70 3.07
N GLU A 160 16.79 2.70 3.40
CA GLU A 160 16.35 2.62 4.79
C GLU A 160 16.73 1.24 5.36
N SER A 161 17.74 1.20 6.21
CA SER A 161 18.07 0.01 6.99
C SER A 161 17.05 -0.15 8.14
N LEU A 162 16.63 -1.39 8.38
CA LEU A 162 15.80 -1.76 9.51
C LEU A 162 16.69 -2.30 10.62
N SER A 163 16.49 -1.82 11.85
CA SER A 163 17.06 -2.45 13.03
C SER A 163 16.41 -3.82 13.27
N LYS A 164 17.04 -4.67 14.09
CA LYS A 164 16.46 -5.97 14.45
C LYS A 164 15.10 -5.80 15.12
N ASP A 165 14.99 -4.85 16.03
CA ASP A 165 13.77 -4.56 16.77
C ASP A 165 12.66 -4.06 15.85
N GLU A 166 12.99 -3.17 14.91
CA GLU A 166 12.05 -2.72 13.88
C GLU A 166 11.58 -3.88 12.99
N ALA A 167 12.48 -4.78 12.59
CA ALA A 167 12.13 -5.93 11.76
C ALA A 167 11.20 -6.91 12.50
N GLU A 168 11.43 -7.16 13.79
CA GLU A 168 10.57 -7.99 14.63
C GLU A 168 9.20 -7.35 14.87
N CYS A 169 9.18 -6.03 15.13
CA CYS A 169 7.95 -5.26 15.25
C CYS A 169 7.13 -5.30 13.95
N ILE A 170 7.76 -5.10 12.78
CA ILE A 170 7.08 -5.20 11.47
C ILE A 170 6.45 -6.59 11.28
N LYS A 171 7.16 -7.64 11.64
CA LYS A 171 6.63 -9.00 11.53
C LYS A 171 5.39 -9.17 12.39
N THR A 172 5.45 -8.70 13.64
CA THR A 172 4.31 -8.76 14.57
C THR A 172 3.13 -7.92 14.07
N LEU A 173 3.37 -6.72 13.56
CA LEU A 173 2.33 -5.85 13.01
C LEU A 173 1.66 -6.45 11.77
N LYS A 174 2.41 -7.13 10.91
CA LYS A 174 1.84 -7.85 9.74
C LYS A 174 0.87 -8.95 10.15
N ASP A 175 1.11 -9.62 11.28
CA ASP A 175 0.21 -10.65 11.80
C ASP A 175 -1.03 -10.04 12.49
N LYS A 176 -0.89 -8.82 13.02
CA LYS A 176 -1.95 -8.12 13.76
C LYS A 176 -2.84 -7.22 12.91
N ILE A 177 -2.34 -6.74 11.77
CA ILE A 177 -3.07 -5.84 10.88
C ILE A 177 -3.41 -6.59 9.59
N ASN A 178 -4.68 -6.89 9.41
CA ASN A 178 -5.18 -7.61 8.25
C ASN A 178 -6.03 -6.70 7.37
N MET A 179 -5.83 -6.81 6.06
CA MET A 179 -6.62 -6.10 5.07
C MET A 179 -7.20 -7.07 4.05
N ASN A 180 -8.52 -7.09 3.94
CA ASN A 180 -9.24 -7.96 3.02
C ASN A 180 -10.02 -7.12 2.00
N LEU A 181 -9.77 -7.38 0.72
CA LEU A 181 -10.48 -6.76 -0.39
C LEU A 181 -11.64 -7.65 -0.81
N ASN A 182 -12.86 -7.13 -0.75
CA ASN A 182 -14.03 -7.76 -1.34
C ASN A 182 -14.16 -7.30 -2.80
N ASP A 183 -13.66 -8.12 -3.71
CA ASP A 183 -13.69 -7.82 -5.16
C ASP A 183 -15.14 -7.75 -5.72
N LYS A 184 -16.13 -8.35 -5.04
CA LYS A 184 -17.52 -8.36 -5.52
C LYS A 184 -18.24 -7.06 -5.20
N ASP A 185 -18.07 -6.58 -3.97
CA ASP A 185 -18.79 -5.40 -3.47
C ASP A 185 -17.91 -4.14 -3.52
N GLY A 186 -16.63 -4.27 -3.87
CA GLY A 186 -15.72 -3.15 -4.09
C GLY A 186 -15.25 -2.42 -2.83
N TYR A 187 -15.40 -3.02 -1.65
CA TYR A 187 -14.91 -2.43 -0.41
C TYR A 187 -13.72 -3.18 0.18
N ILE A 188 -12.98 -2.50 1.04
CA ILE A 188 -11.83 -3.06 1.77
C ILE A 188 -12.18 -3.07 3.26
N THR A 189 -11.99 -4.21 3.91
CA THR A 189 -12.09 -4.33 5.35
C THR A 189 -10.68 -4.34 5.94
N LEU A 190 -10.38 -3.36 6.78
CA LEU A 190 -9.19 -3.30 7.60
C LEU A 190 -9.54 -3.82 9.00
N SER A 191 -8.80 -4.81 9.49
CA SER A 191 -8.96 -5.39 10.82
C SER A 191 -7.65 -5.32 11.58
N VAL A 192 -7.72 -4.95 12.85
CA VAL A 192 -6.55 -4.78 13.73
C VAL A 192 -6.80 -5.54 15.03
N ASP A 193 -5.87 -6.40 15.38
CA ASP A 193 -5.91 -7.26 16.56
C ASP A 193 -4.97 -6.73 17.64
N MET A 194 -5.53 -6.39 18.81
CA MET A 194 -4.78 -5.92 19.98
C MET A 194 -5.29 -6.57 21.26
N PRO A 195 -4.49 -6.60 22.34
CA PRO A 195 -4.91 -7.18 23.61
C PRO A 195 -6.01 -6.37 24.34
N GLU A 196 -6.17 -5.09 23.97
CA GLU A 196 -7.16 -4.18 24.55
C GLU A 196 -8.07 -3.57 23.48
N PRO A 197 -9.38 -3.39 23.78
CA PRO A 197 -10.34 -2.89 22.81
C PRO A 197 -10.06 -1.44 22.41
N LEU A 198 -9.64 -0.59 23.36
CA LEU A 198 -9.33 0.81 23.11
C LEU A 198 -8.08 0.94 22.20
N ALA A 199 -7.04 0.17 22.48
CA ALA A 199 -5.82 0.13 21.67
C ALA A 199 -6.10 -0.36 20.25
N ALA A 200 -6.94 -1.41 20.09
CA ALA A 200 -7.37 -1.91 18.79
C ALA A 200 -8.08 -0.82 17.97
N ALA A 201 -9.02 -0.09 18.58
CA ALA A 201 -9.75 0.98 17.91
C ALA A 201 -8.85 2.16 17.51
N GLN A 202 -7.95 2.58 18.40
CA GLN A 202 -7.00 3.67 18.11
C GLN A 202 -6.04 3.30 16.99
N LEU A 203 -5.48 2.07 17.02
CA LEU A 203 -4.59 1.60 15.97
C LEU A 203 -5.31 1.46 14.64
N ALA A 204 -6.53 0.92 14.62
CA ALA A 204 -7.34 0.82 13.40
C ALA A 204 -7.61 2.20 12.78
N ALA A 205 -8.00 3.17 13.60
CA ALA A 205 -8.22 4.56 13.16
C ALA A 205 -6.93 5.19 12.61
N LYS A 206 -5.78 4.95 13.27
CA LYS A 206 -4.49 5.50 12.83
C LYS A 206 -4.02 4.86 11.54
N VAL A 207 -4.13 3.54 11.38
CA VAL A 207 -3.81 2.84 10.14
C VAL A 207 -4.69 3.34 8.98
N GLN A 208 -5.97 3.57 9.23
CA GLN A 208 -6.89 4.14 8.24
C GLN A 208 -6.47 5.55 7.82
N GLU A 209 -6.18 6.43 8.77
CA GLU A 209 -5.71 7.81 8.52
C GLU A 209 -4.43 7.82 7.68
N LEU A 210 -3.43 7.02 8.08
CA LEU A 210 -2.17 6.88 7.37
C LEU A 210 -2.38 6.37 5.94
N LEU A 211 -3.18 5.32 5.78
CA LEU A 211 -3.48 4.75 4.47
C LEU A 211 -4.14 5.78 3.56
N GLN A 212 -5.10 6.54 4.08
CA GLN A 212 -5.78 7.59 3.32
C GLN A 212 -4.79 8.68 2.90
N ARG A 213 -3.86 9.08 3.77
CA ARG A 213 -2.80 10.05 3.45
C ARG A 213 -1.88 9.52 2.35
N TYR A 214 -1.34 8.29 2.48
CA TYR A 214 -0.46 7.70 1.48
C TYR A 214 -1.13 7.58 0.10
N VAL A 215 -2.40 7.16 0.08
CA VAL A 215 -3.18 7.09 -1.17
C VAL A 215 -3.39 8.48 -1.78
N THR A 216 -3.67 9.48 -0.95
CA THR A 216 -3.88 10.86 -1.40
C THR A 216 -2.58 11.45 -1.94
N ASP A 217 -1.46 11.28 -1.23
CA ASP A 217 -0.15 11.78 -1.65
C ASP A 217 0.29 11.15 -2.98
N PHE A 218 0.09 9.85 -3.13
CA PHE A 218 0.36 9.16 -4.40
C PHE A 218 -0.47 9.72 -5.55
N LYS A 219 -1.77 9.96 -5.33
CA LYS A 219 -2.65 10.59 -6.34
C LYS A 219 -2.17 11.99 -6.70
N ILE A 220 -1.83 12.81 -5.71
CA ILE A 220 -1.33 14.17 -5.93
C ILE A 220 -0.03 14.15 -6.74
N GLN A 221 0.92 13.31 -6.38
CA GLN A 221 2.20 13.19 -7.11
C GLN A 221 1.97 12.80 -8.57
N LYS A 222 1.07 11.84 -8.82
CA LYS A 222 0.76 11.38 -10.16
C LYS A 222 0.06 12.46 -10.98
N VAL A 223 -0.91 13.17 -10.40
CA VAL A 223 -1.61 14.29 -11.07
C VAL A 223 -0.63 15.41 -11.41
N LYS A 224 0.31 15.73 -10.50
CA LYS A 224 1.36 16.73 -10.78
C LYS A 224 2.27 16.32 -11.94
N ALA A 225 2.71 15.07 -11.97
CA ALA A 225 3.54 14.55 -13.05
C ALA A 225 2.79 14.56 -14.40
N ASN A 226 1.50 14.24 -14.39
CA ASN A 226 0.65 14.31 -15.57
C ASN A 226 0.45 15.76 -16.04
N LEU A 227 0.23 16.70 -15.10
CA LEU A 227 0.10 18.12 -15.41
C LEU A 227 1.37 18.66 -16.09
N GLU A 228 2.53 18.42 -15.50
CA GLU A 228 3.82 18.84 -16.07
C GLU A 228 4.05 18.28 -17.48
N PHE A 229 3.68 17.01 -17.69
CA PHE A 229 3.73 16.39 -19.01
C PHE A 229 2.79 17.11 -20.02
N VAL A 230 1.54 17.36 -19.62
CA VAL A 230 0.56 18.03 -20.52
C VAL A 230 0.96 19.47 -20.79
N GLU A 231 1.47 20.22 -19.80
CA GLU A 231 1.99 21.58 -19.99
C GLU A 231 3.15 21.60 -20.99
N GLY A 232 4.07 20.64 -20.86
CA GLY A 232 5.18 20.51 -21.83
C GLY A 232 4.69 20.25 -23.24
N ARG A 233 3.71 19.37 -23.44
CA ARG A 233 3.12 19.07 -24.75
C ARG A 233 2.34 20.25 -25.33
N TYR A 234 1.62 20.98 -24.47
CA TYR A 234 0.93 22.20 -24.87
C TYR A 234 1.89 23.26 -25.44
N GLU A 235 2.99 23.52 -24.75
CA GLU A 235 3.99 24.50 -25.22
C GLU A 235 4.67 24.05 -26.52
N GLU A 236 4.94 22.76 -26.68
CA GLU A 236 5.45 22.21 -27.96
C GLU A 236 4.45 22.40 -29.11
N ALA A 237 3.19 21.97 -28.88
CA ALA A 237 2.13 22.09 -29.89
C ALA A 237 1.85 23.55 -30.29
N LYS A 238 1.90 24.45 -29.31
CA LYS A 238 1.74 25.91 -29.54
C LYS A 238 2.82 26.43 -30.44
N LYS A 239 4.09 26.09 -30.18
CA LYS A 239 5.24 26.53 -31.04
C LYS A 239 5.11 25.99 -32.45
N GLU A 240 4.75 24.73 -32.62
CA GLU A 240 4.58 24.14 -33.96
C GLU A 240 3.40 24.79 -34.70
N TYR A 241 2.30 25.06 -34.03
CA TYR A 241 1.15 25.76 -34.59
C TYR A 241 1.53 27.19 -35.03
N GLU A 242 2.14 27.99 -34.14
CA GLU A 242 2.59 29.36 -34.45
C GLU A 242 3.55 29.40 -35.63
N LYS A 243 4.54 28.49 -35.66
CA LYS A 243 5.47 28.36 -36.77
C LYS A 243 4.76 28.03 -38.08
N LYS A 244 3.79 27.13 -38.07
CA LYS A 244 3.07 26.74 -39.27
C LYS A 244 2.11 27.85 -39.73
N GLN A 245 1.55 28.61 -38.82
CA GLN A 245 0.75 29.81 -39.10
C GLN A 245 1.59 30.86 -39.85
N GLU A 246 2.83 31.11 -39.38
CA GLU A 246 3.75 32.04 -40.02
C GLU A 246 4.16 31.55 -41.42
N GLU A 247 4.50 30.25 -41.56
CA GLU A 247 4.84 29.65 -42.86
C GLU A 247 3.70 29.81 -43.88
N LEU A 248 2.45 29.57 -43.47
CA LEU A 248 1.27 29.74 -44.33
C LEU A 248 1.04 31.22 -44.69
N ALA A 249 1.23 32.16 -43.77
CA ALA A 249 1.09 33.57 -44.00
C ALA A 249 2.12 34.09 -45.02
N ILE A 250 3.42 33.71 -44.83
CA ILE A 250 4.50 34.06 -45.74
C ILE A 250 4.23 33.50 -47.16
N PHE A 251 3.79 32.22 -47.22
CA PHE A 251 3.49 31.60 -48.52
C PHE A 251 2.34 32.34 -49.24
N ASN A 252 1.27 32.69 -48.54
CA ASN A 252 0.12 33.44 -49.10
C ASN A 252 0.52 34.82 -49.57
N ASP A 253 1.35 35.54 -48.83
CA ASP A 253 1.86 36.87 -49.23
C ASP A 253 2.75 36.81 -50.48
N ALA A 254 3.61 35.80 -50.58
CA ALA A 254 4.50 35.61 -51.74
C ALA A 254 3.70 35.16 -52.99
N ASN A 255 2.54 34.55 -52.85
CA ASN A 255 1.78 33.92 -53.94
C ASN A 255 0.33 34.49 -54.04
N ARG A 256 0.18 35.81 -53.97
CA ARG A 256 -1.14 36.46 -54.02
C ARG A 256 -1.97 36.12 -55.25
N ASN A 257 -1.32 35.82 -56.42
CA ASN A 257 -1.99 35.38 -57.64
C ASN A 257 -1.59 33.94 -57.97
N LEU A 258 -2.25 32.94 -57.34
CA LEU A 258 -2.05 31.52 -57.53
C LEU A 258 -2.51 31.06 -58.93
N VAL A 259 -1.64 31.13 -59.92
CA VAL A 259 -1.89 30.63 -61.28
C VAL A 259 -1.38 29.18 -61.48
N SER A 260 -0.35 28.78 -60.72
CA SER A 260 0.23 27.46 -60.84
C SER A 260 -0.47 26.41 -60.02
N ASN A 261 -0.71 25.24 -60.61
CA ASN A 261 -1.29 24.09 -59.90
C ASN A 261 -0.39 23.62 -58.76
N VAL A 262 0.95 23.71 -58.91
CA VAL A 262 1.93 23.38 -57.86
C VAL A 262 1.77 24.30 -56.64
N ALA A 263 1.58 25.60 -56.87
CA ALA A 263 1.37 26.57 -55.81
C ALA A 263 0.03 26.32 -55.07
N LYS A 264 -1.04 25.96 -55.79
CA LYS A 264 -2.32 25.57 -55.14
C LYS A 264 -2.17 24.34 -54.27
N THR A 265 -1.55 23.27 -54.77
CA THR A 265 -1.34 22.06 -54.00
C THR A 265 -0.45 22.31 -52.76
N THR A 266 0.55 23.20 -52.88
CA THR A 266 1.39 23.57 -51.71
C THR A 266 0.57 24.36 -50.68
N GLN A 267 -0.27 25.29 -51.10
CA GLN A 267 -1.18 26.01 -50.20
C GLN A 267 -2.13 25.08 -49.47
N GLU A 268 -2.77 24.14 -50.18
CA GLU A 268 -3.67 23.16 -49.62
C GLU A 268 -2.96 22.30 -48.55
N ARG A 269 -1.72 21.86 -48.87
CA ARG A 269 -0.90 21.10 -47.91
C ARG A 269 -0.60 21.91 -46.64
N LEU A 270 -0.12 23.14 -46.77
CA LEU A 270 0.18 24.02 -45.64
C LEU A 270 -1.08 24.32 -44.79
N ASN A 271 -2.23 24.54 -45.46
CA ASN A 271 -3.48 24.77 -44.76
C ASN A 271 -4.00 23.53 -43.98
N ASN A 272 -3.80 22.33 -44.57
CA ASN A 272 -4.14 21.08 -43.90
C ASN A 272 -3.23 20.83 -42.70
N GLU A 273 -1.92 21.05 -42.83
CA GLU A 273 -0.95 20.96 -41.73
C GLU A 273 -1.28 21.96 -40.61
N TYR A 274 -1.60 23.22 -40.95
CA TYR A 274 -2.06 24.25 -40.01
C TYR A 274 -3.33 23.81 -39.25
N THR A 275 -4.33 23.32 -40.01
CA THR A 275 -5.60 22.87 -39.39
C THR A 275 -5.40 21.68 -38.44
N LEU A 276 -4.50 20.74 -38.84
CA LEU A 276 -4.17 19.61 -37.98
C LEU A 276 -3.52 20.06 -36.68
N LEU A 277 -2.49 20.95 -36.78
CA LEU A 277 -1.78 21.47 -35.61
C LEU A 277 -2.67 22.34 -34.72
N PHE A 278 -3.58 23.13 -35.32
CA PHE A 278 -4.60 23.86 -34.57
C PHE A 278 -5.52 22.92 -33.79
N GLY A 279 -5.94 21.81 -34.41
CA GLY A 279 -6.74 20.79 -33.74
C GLY A 279 -6.01 20.19 -32.52
N VAL A 280 -4.74 19.84 -32.68
CA VAL A 280 -3.91 19.31 -31.58
C VAL A 280 -3.73 20.35 -30.47
N TYR A 281 -3.39 21.60 -30.83
CA TYR A 281 -3.20 22.69 -29.86
C TYR A 281 -4.48 23.06 -29.10
N SER A 282 -5.63 23.03 -29.76
CA SER A 282 -6.92 23.41 -29.16
C SER A 282 -7.51 22.33 -28.24
N GLU A 283 -6.99 21.10 -28.32
CA GLU A 283 -7.45 19.97 -27.49
C GLU A 283 -6.58 19.71 -26.28
N LEU A 284 -5.41 20.30 -26.19
CA LEU A 284 -4.49 20.23 -25.05
C LEU A 284 -4.82 21.30 -24.01
#